data_a9bcf012822a3237e1ebd97539d0dd06
#
_entry.id   a9bcf012822a3237e1ebd97539d0dd06
#
_cell.length_a   1.000
_cell.length_b   1.000
_cell.length_c   1.000
_cell.angle_alpha   90.00
_cell.angle_beta   90.00
_cell.angle_gamma   90.00
#
_symmetry.space_group_name_H-M   'P 1'
#
loop_
_entity.id
_entity.type
_entity.pdbx_description
1 polymer ?
#
loop_
_entity_poly.entity_id
_entity_poly.type
_entity_poly.pdbx_seq_one_letter_code
_entity_poly.pdbx_strand_id
1 'polypeptide(L)'
;PFYSANSRSQFSPVPLENENPLIQKNTAYDQLDLFQKFLVQINEKRQLSLNLQYSNSSDIPRYDKLVETRNGNLRYAEWYYGPQKRLFLSPQYKVFTDKKFLNSGRLTFGYQHVEESRNSRDFGSLTRQYQREKVKVFSLNGDFEFDLDEKHSFSYGFEGTYNKVRSLAYQYDLIINQNKVEGSAPRLPIPTRYPSAKSSYGSFAIFINWVWDLNEN
;
A
#
# COMPACT_ATOMS: atom_id res chain seq x y z
N PRO A 1 6.49 33.10 9.12
CA PRO A 1 6.05 32.46 10.36
C PRO A 1 5.42 31.12 10.00
N PHE A 2 6.05 30.03 10.46
CA PHE A 2 5.54 28.70 10.25
C PHE A 2 4.66 28.33 11.45
N TYR A 3 3.35 28.26 11.23
CA TYR A 3 2.43 27.83 12.24
C TYR A 3 2.58 26.32 12.46
N SER A 4 2.76 25.89 13.69
CA SER A 4 2.72 24.49 14.04
C SER A 4 1.27 23.99 13.94
N ALA A 5 1.03 22.84 13.37
CA ALA A 5 -0.31 22.24 13.37
C ALA A 5 -0.76 21.80 14.78
N ASN A 6 0.16 21.59 15.73
CA ASN A 6 -0.17 21.42 17.15
C ASN A 6 -0.49 22.73 17.85
N SER A 7 0.00 23.85 17.31
CA SER A 7 -0.33 25.20 17.79
C SER A 7 -1.70 25.68 17.27
N ARG A 8 -2.27 24.98 16.33
CA ARG A 8 -3.70 25.02 16.10
C ARG A 8 -4.26 24.27 17.28
N SER A 9 -4.42 24.98 18.41
CA SER A 9 -4.98 24.35 19.60
C SER A 9 -6.11 23.54 19.06
N GLN A 10 -6.10 22.27 19.31
CA GLN A 10 -7.00 21.31 18.68
C GLN A 10 -8.45 21.82 18.69
N PHE A 11 -8.71 22.89 19.42
CA PHE A 11 -10.01 23.41 19.77
C PHE A 11 -10.14 24.93 19.66
N SER A 12 -9.05 25.67 19.49
CA SER A 12 -9.10 27.12 19.24
C SER A 12 -9.24 27.39 17.73
N PRO A 13 -10.13 28.29 17.31
CA PRO A 13 -10.21 28.75 15.93
C PRO A 13 -9.01 29.63 15.52
N VAL A 14 -8.10 29.95 16.42
CA VAL A 14 -6.96 30.81 16.16
C VAL A 14 -5.69 29.96 16.06
N PRO A 15 -4.93 30.04 14.93
CA PRO A 15 -3.65 29.39 14.82
C PRO A 15 -2.64 30.03 15.79
N LEU A 16 -1.87 29.19 16.46
CA LEU A 16 -0.77 29.66 17.31
C LEU A 16 0.55 29.61 16.54
N GLU A 17 1.44 30.53 16.79
CA GLU A 17 2.77 30.57 16.21
C GLU A 17 3.64 29.42 16.73
N ASN A 18 4.51 28.89 15.87
CA ASN A 18 5.43 27.83 16.27
C ASN A 18 6.54 28.42 17.16
N GLU A 19 6.68 27.92 18.36
CA GLU A 19 7.71 28.34 19.33
C GLU A 19 9.14 28.20 18.78
N ASN A 20 9.38 27.21 17.93
CA ASN A 20 10.68 27.04 17.26
C ASN A 20 10.50 27.07 15.75
N PRO A 21 10.79 28.22 15.09
CA PRO A 21 10.60 28.34 13.63
C PRO A 21 11.55 27.47 12.78
N LEU A 22 12.62 26.93 13.40
CA LEU A 22 13.56 26.04 12.73
C LEU A 22 13.08 24.58 12.67
N ILE A 23 12.02 24.23 13.42
CA ILE A 23 11.47 22.88 13.46
C ILE A 23 10.07 22.87 12.82
N GLN A 24 9.95 22.23 11.68
CA GLN A 24 8.64 21.98 11.08
C GLN A 24 7.96 20.81 11.79
N LYS A 25 6.90 21.10 12.55
CA LYS A 25 6.08 20.06 13.21
C LYS A 25 5.15 19.37 12.21
N ASN A 26 4.73 18.13 12.51
CA ASN A 26 3.82 17.31 11.69
C ASN A 26 4.33 16.96 10.29
N THR A 27 5.60 16.61 10.19
CA THR A 27 6.25 16.12 8.98
C THR A 27 6.98 14.80 9.20
N ALA A 28 7.27 14.44 10.44
CA ALA A 28 8.03 13.24 10.78
C ALA A 28 7.13 12.02 10.99
N TYR A 29 7.61 10.86 10.61
CA TYR A 29 7.05 9.56 10.92
C TYR A 29 8.17 8.52 11.02
N ASP A 30 7.89 7.41 11.66
CA ASP A 30 8.78 6.27 11.77
C ASP A 30 8.27 5.13 10.89
N GLN A 31 9.18 4.37 10.29
CA GLN A 31 8.85 3.22 9.47
C GLN A 31 9.83 2.09 9.71
N LEU A 32 9.31 0.87 9.82
CA LEU A 32 10.07 -0.36 9.86
C LEU A 32 9.80 -1.15 8.58
N ASP A 33 10.86 -1.47 7.84
CA ASP A 33 10.83 -2.32 6.67
C ASP A 33 11.71 -3.55 6.90
N LEU A 34 11.13 -4.73 6.74
CA LEU A 34 11.83 -6.01 6.81
C LEU A 34 11.72 -6.72 5.47
N PHE A 35 12.83 -7.20 4.96
CA PHE A 35 12.89 -8.03 3.78
C PHE A 35 13.73 -9.27 4.04
N GLN A 36 13.19 -10.44 3.71
CA GLN A 36 13.89 -11.71 3.80
C GLN A 36 13.66 -12.52 2.53
N LYS A 37 14.72 -13.11 1.99
CA LYS A 37 14.68 -14.06 0.89
C LYS A 37 15.27 -15.38 1.32
N PHE A 38 14.53 -16.45 1.06
CA PHE A 38 14.99 -17.83 1.20
C PHE A 38 15.14 -18.43 -0.18
N LEU A 39 16.20 -19.22 -0.36
CA LEU A 39 16.49 -19.94 -1.58
C LEU A 39 16.87 -21.37 -1.21
N VAL A 40 16.20 -22.34 -1.82
CA VAL A 40 16.50 -23.76 -1.65
C VAL A 40 16.73 -24.37 -3.03
N GLN A 41 17.95 -24.84 -3.26
CA GLN A 41 18.27 -25.66 -4.43
C GLN A 41 17.88 -27.10 -4.09
N ILE A 42 16.76 -27.58 -4.66
CA ILE A 42 16.26 -28.95 -4.39
C ILE A 42 17.16 -29.98 -5.06
N ASN A 43 17.55 -29.69 -6.33
CA ASN A 43 18.53 -30.42 -7.11
C ASN A 43 19.03 -29.53 -8.25
N GLU A 44 19.88 -30.02 -9.14
CA GLU A 44 20.46 -29.25 -10.25
C GLU A 44 19.40 -28.59 -11.15
N LYS A 45 18.23 -29.20 -11.28
CA LYS A 45 17.14 -28.74 -12.17
C LYS A 45 15.97 -28.07 -11.47
N ARG A 46 15.95 -27.99 -10.13
CA ARG A 46 14.77 -27.48 -9.38
C ARG A 46 15.19 -26.56 -8.23
N GLN A 47 14.56 -25.39 -8.21
CA GLN A 47 14.81 -24.37 -7.20
C GLN A 47 13.48 -23.85 -6.63
N LEU A 48 13.46 -23.66 -5.33
CA LEU A 48 12.37 -22.99 -4.63
C LEU A 48 12.90 -21.73 -3.98
N SER A 49 12.19 -20.61 -4.13
CA SER A 49 12.51 -19.40 -3.39
C SER A 49 11.26 -18.80 -2.77
N LEU A 50 11.45 -18.09 -1.67
CA LEU A 50 10.41 -17.35 -0.98
C LEU A 50 10.92 -15.93 -0.69
N ASN A 51 10.22 -14.93 -1.20
CA ASN A 51 10.42 -13.53 -0.81
C ASN A 51 9.36 -13.15 0.22
N LEU A 52 9.79 -12.49 1.28
CA LEU A 52 9.00 -12.06 2.40
C LEU A 52 9.30 -10.60 2.68
N GLN A 53 8.26 -9.73 2.65
CA GLN A 53 8.39 -8.33 3.00
C GLN A 53 7.33 -7.96 4.03
N TYR A 54 7.74 -7.19 5.01
CA TYR A 54 6.84 -6.57 5.98
C TYR A 54 7.22 -5.10 6.13
N SER A 55 6.23 -4.22 6.04
CA SER A 55 6.38 -2.79 6.25
C SER A 55 5.30 -2.29 7.20
N ASN A 56 5.68 -1.45 8.14
CA ASN A 56 4.77 -0.80 9.06
C ASN A 56 5.29 0.59 9.42
N SER A 57 4.44 1.61 9.30
CA SER A 57 4.75 2.97 9.72
C SER A 57 3.99 3.38 10.97
N SER A 58 4.43 4.47 11.61
CA SER A 58 3.61 5.28 12.49
C SER A 58 2.55 6.05 11.69
N ASP A 59 1.78 6.91 12.34
CA ASP A 59 0.97 7.90 11.64
C ASP A 59 1.86 8.78 10.76
N ILE A 60 1.41 9.09 9.54
CA ILE A 60 2.13 9.89 8.54
C ILE A 60 1.41 11.22 8.38
N PRO A 61 1.85 12.27 9.07
CA PRO A 61 1.23 13.59 8.99
C PRO A 61 1.36 14.18 7.58
N ARG A 62 0.35 14.96 7.18
CA ARG A 62 0.31 15.67 5.91
C ARG A 62 0.29 17.16 6.16
N TYR A 63 1.48 17.74 6.35
CA TYR A 63 1.63 19.18 6.58
C TYR A 63 1.03 20.02 5.44
N ASP A 64 1.18 19.59 4.20
CA ASP A 64 0.60 20.23 3.02
C ASP A 64 -0.93 20.42 3.15
N LYS A 65 -1.63 19.44 3.75
CA LYS A 65 -3.06 19.56 4.04
C LYS A 65 -3.36 20.55 5.16
N LEU A 66 -2.46 20.69 6.11
CA LEU A 66 -2.66 21.56 7.24
C LEU A 66 -2.50 23.05 6.89
N VAL A 67 -1.84 23.39 5.79
CA VAL A 67 -1.72 24.77 5.27
C VAL A 67 -2.79 25.08 4.20
N GLU A 68 -3.60 24.12 3.83
CA GLU A 68 -4.69 24.32 2.88
C GLU A 68 -5.75 25.26 3.47
N THR A 69 -6.15 26.25 2.68
CA THR A 69 -7.18 27.21 3.09
C THR A 69 -8.48 27.04 2.31
N ARG A 70 -9.59 27.36 2.96
CA ARG A 70 -10.92 27.41 2.34
C ARG A 70 -11.61 28.71 2.78
N ASN A 71 -12.00 29.54 1.84
CA ASN A 71 -12.59 30.86 2.09
C ASN A 71 -11.72 31.76 2.99
N GLY A 72 -10.40 31.72 2.78
CA GLY A 72 -9.44 32.51 3.56
C GLY A 72 -9.08 31.95 4.95
N ASN A 73 -9.74 30.89 5.40
CA ASN A 73 -9.47 30.24 6.68
C ASN A 73 -8.77 28.89 6.48
N LEU A 74 -8.04 28.43 7.48
CA LEU A 74 -7.44 27.11 7.48
C LEU A 74 -8.55 26.03 7.41
N ARG A 75 -8.37 25.05 6.54
CA ARG A 75 -9.36 24.00 6.32
C ARG A 75 -9.29 22.90 7.37
N TYR A 76 -8.08 22.39 7.67
CA TYR A 76 -7.91 21.24 8.53
C TYR A 76 -7.13 21.59 9.80
N ALA A 77 -7.60 21.08 10.93
CA ALA A 77 -6.88 21.03 12.18
C ALA A 77 -6.00 19.76 12.29
N GLU A 78 -6.48 18.64 11.70
CA GLU A 78 -5.76 17.38 11.64
C GLU A 78 -5.91 16.77 10.25
N TRP A 79 -4.81 16.28 9.70
CA TRP A 79 -4.84 15.46 8.50
C TRP A 79 -3.60 14.57 8.47
N TYR A 80 -3.78 13.26 8.53
CA TYR A 80 -2.71 12.28 8.49
C TYR A 80 -3.21 10.96 7.93
N TYR A 81 -2.30 10.20 7.32
CA TYR A 81 -2.51 8.78 7.12
C TYR A 81 -2.25 8.06 8.44
N GLY A 82 -3.09 7.13 8.83
CA GLY A 82 -2.78 6.20 9.93
C GLY A 82 -1.69 5.22 9.49
N PRO A 83 -1.22 4.33 10.39
CA PRO A 83 -0.16 3.41 10.08
C PRO A 83 -0.42 2.66 8.78
N GLN A 84 0.53 2.76 7.83
CA GLN A 84 0.51 1.96 6.61
C GLN A 84 1.17 0.62 6.90
N LYS A 85 0.44 -0.46 6.65
CA LYS A 85 0.90 -1.83 6.87
C LYS A 85 0.89 -2.60 5.58
N ARG A 86 1.97 -3.29 5.29
CA ARG A 86 2.07 -4.17 4.13
C ARG A 86 2.75 -5.47 4.51
N LEU A 87 2.11 -6.58 4.18
CA LEU A 87 2.71 -7.90 4.16
C LEU A 87 2.73 -8.39 2.71
N PHE A 88 3.87 -8.86 2.24
CA PHE A 88 4.02 -9.48 0.93
C PHE A 88 4.73 -10.81 1.06
N LEU A 89 4.16 -11.83 0.44
CA LEU A 89 4.71 -13.19 0.33
C LEU A 89 4.75 -13.56 -1.14
N SER A 90 5.92 -14.05 -1.62
CA SER A 90 6.06 -14.48 -3.00
C SER A 90 6.93 -15.75 -3.08
N PRO A 91 6.33 -16.93 -2.94
CA PRO A 91 6.99 -18.18 -3.30
C PRO A 91 7.12 -18.31 -4.82
N GLN A 92 8.26 -18.82 -5.25
CA GLN A 92 8.59 -19.08 -6.64
C GLN A 92 9.17 -20.48 -6.76
N TYR A 93 8.71 -21.22 -7.76
CA TYR A 93 9.28 -22.49 -8.16
C TYR A 93 9.86 -22.38 -9.55
N LYS A 94 11.14 -22.72 -9.69
CA LYS A 94 11.86 -22.72 -10.96
C LYS A 94 12.30 -24.13 -11.32
N VAL A 95 12.09 -24.51 -12.57
CA VAL A 95 12.49 -25.80 -13.09
C VAL A 95 13.24 -25.66 -14.42
N PHE A 96 14.27 -26.46 -14.59
CA PHE A 96 14.95 -26.68 -15.86
C PHE A 96 14.73 -28.13 -16.30
N THR A 97 14.51 -28.33 -17.58
CA THR A 97 14.18 -29.65 -18.13
C THR A 97 14.60 -29.73 -19.58
N ASP A 98 14.78 -30.92 -20.09
CA ASP A 98 15.16 -31.18 -21.48
C ASP A 98 13.93 -31.65 -22.31
N LYS A 99 12.72 -31.22 -21.93
CA LYS A 99 11.48 -31.57 -22.64
C LYS A 99 11.30 -30.67 -23.86
N LYS A 100 10.77 -31.24 -24.95
CA LYS A 100 10.64 -30.61 -26.26
C LYS A 100 9.98 -29.22 -26.26
N PHE A 101 9.02 -28.96 -25.34
CA PHE A 101 8.30 -27.69 -25.26
C PHE A 101 8.48 -27.00 -23.89
N LEU A 102 9.52 -27.34 -23.18
CA LEU A 102 9.84 -26.77 -21.88
C LEU A 102 11.31 -26.97 -21.55
N ASN A 103 12.13 -25.98 -21.77
CA ASN A 103 13.53 -25.94 -21.31
C ASN A 103 13.63 -25.34 -19.91
N SER A 104 12.92 -24.25 -19.67
CA SER A 104 12.82 -23.66 -18.36
C SER A 104 11.38 -23.24 -18.03
N GLY A 105 11.06 -23.22 -16.75
CA GLY A 105 9.77 -22.73 -16.28
C GLY A 105 9.87 -22.10 -14.90
N ARG A 106 9.07 -21.07 -14.67
CA ARG A 106 8.91 -20.40 -13.38
C ARG A 106 7.45 -20.25 -13.08
N LEU A 107 7.03 -20.70 -11.90
CA LEU A 107 5.74 -20.38 -11.32
C LEU A 107 5.96 -19.44 -10.14
N THR A 108 5.27 -18.33 -10.15
CA THR A 108 5.34 -17.32 -9.08
C THR A 108 3.94 -17.10 -8.53
N PHE A 109 3.76 -17.34 -7.24
CA PHE A 109 2.57 -16.94 -6.51
C PHE A 109 2.87 -15.67 -5.72
N GLY A 110 1.92 -14.73 -5.66
CA GLY A 110 2.00 -13.52 -4.86
C GLY A 110 0.79 -13.37 -3.95
N TYR A 111 1.05 -13.04 -2.69
CA TYR A 111 0.03 -12.59 -1.75
C TYR A 111 0.45 -11.26 -1.14
N GLN A 112 -0.44 -10.25 -1.19
CA GLN A 112 -0.24 -9.00 -0.49
C GLN A 112 -1.44 -8.69 0.39
N HIS A 113 -1.15 -8.18 1.58
CA HIS A 113 -2.12 -7.52 2.43
C HIS A 113 -1.64 -6.11 2.72
N VAL A 114 -2.46 -5.13 2.32
CA VAL A 114 -2.18 -3.71 2.54
C VAL A 114 -3.31 -3.12 3.38
N GLU A 115 -2.95 -2.35 4.39
CA GLU A 115 -3.89 -1.56 5.19
C GLU A 115 -3.42 -0.12 5.27
N GLU A 116 -4.33 0.81 4.98
CA GLU A 116 -4.13 2.25 5.06
C GLU A 116 -5.37 2.90 5.66
N SER A 117 -5.18 3.94 6.46
CA SER A 117 -6.29 4.78 6.91
C SER A 117 -5.99 6.26 6.69
N ARG A 118 -7.06 7.05 6.63
CA ARG A 118 -7.02 8.52 6.58
C ARG A 118 -7.82 9.06 7.72
N ASN A 119 -7.22 10.01 8.39
CA ASN A 119 -7.79 10.70 9.53
C ASN A 119 -7.79 12.18 9.23
N SER A 120 -8.94 12.82 9.38
CA SER A 120 -9.05 14.26 9.19
C SER A 120 -10.04 14.86 10.16
N ARG A 121 -9.79 16.11 10.52
CA ARG A 121 -10.69 16.95 11.30
C ARG A 121 -10.59 18.36 10.78
N ASP A 122 -11.74 18.97 10.50
CA ASP A 122 -11.81 20.35 10.05
C ASP A 122 -11.39 21.31 11.16
N PHE A 123 -10.86 22.46 10.74
CA PHE A 123 -10.46 23.51 11.68
C PHE A 123 -11.69 24.07 12.40
N GLY A 124 -11.61 24.19 13.73
CA GLY A 124 -12.73 24.62 14.57
C GLY A 124 -13.80 23.56 14.86
N SER A 125 -13.65 22.35 14.32
CA SER A 125 -14.57 21.23 14.57
C SER A 125 -14.00 20.24 15.58
N LEU A 126 -14.88 19.59 16.34
CA LEU A 126 -14.55 18.46 17.21
C LEU A 126 -14.73 17.11 16.50
N THR A 127 -15.41 17.09 15.34
CA THR A 127 -15.72 15.89 14.61
C THR A 127 -14.51 15.39 13.82
N ARG A 128 -13.99 14.22 14.20
CA ARG A 128 -12.93 13.51 13.47
C ARG A 128 -13.52 12.46 12.55
N GLN A 129 -13.07 12.45 11.29
CA GLN A 129 -13.39 11.43 10.30
C GLN A 129 -12.27 10.40 10.20
N TYR A 130 -12.66 9.15 10.10
CA TYR A 130 -11.77 8.02 9.90
C TYR A 130 -12.22 7.20 8.69
N GLN A 131 -11.32 6.98 7.75
CA GLN A 131 -11.53 6.13 6.58
C GLN A 131 -10.40 5.12 6.50
N ARG A 132 -10.71 3.83 6.34
CA ARG A 132 -9.72 2.76 6.26
C ARG A 132 -10.02 1.84 5.11
N GLU A 133 -8.98 1.55 4.32
CA GLU A 133 -8.98 0.55 3.28
C GLU A 133 -8.07 -0.62 3.64
N LYS A 134 -8.56 -1.84 3.41
CA LYS A 134 -7.79 -3.09 3.45
C LYS A 134 -7.86 -3.74 2.10
N VAL A 135 -6.69 -4.00 1.51
CA VAL A 135 -6.56 -4.64 0.20
C VAL A 135 -5.86 -5.98 0.37
N LYS A 136 -6.44 -7.02 -0.22
CA LYS A 136 -5.78 -8.32 -0.41
C LYS A 136 -5.60 -8.53 -1.90
N VAL A 137 -4.37 -8.86 -2.29
CA VAL A 137 -4.01 -9.17 -3.67
C VAL A 137 -3.48 -10.59 -3.72
N PHE A 138 -4.00 -11.36 -4.66
CA PHE A 138 -3.49 -12.67 -5.03
C PHE A 138 -3.04 -12.59 -6.48
N SER A 139 -1.85 -13.10 -6.77
CA SER A 139 -1.35 -13.21 -8.14
C SER A 139 -0.76 -14.59 -8.38
N LEU A 140 -0.87 -15.06 -9.61
CA LEU A 140 -0.23 -16.28 -10.10
C LEU A 140 0.30 -16.01 -11.49
N ASN A 141 1.62 -16.19 -11.66
CA ASN A 141 2.31 -16.02 -12.92
C ASN A 141 3.03 -17.32 -13.28
N GLY A 142 2.97 -17.67 -14.55
CA GLY A 142 3.74 -18.77 -15.12
C GLY A 142 4.51 -18.27 -16.33
N ASP A 143 5.83 -18.40 -16.30
CA ASP A 143 6.74 -18.04 -17.38
C ASP A 143 7.48 -19.31 -17.82
N PHE A 144 7.43 -19.64 -19.10
CA PHE A 144 7.99 -20.86 -19.66
C PHE A 144 8.76 -20.54 -20.94
N GLU A 145 9.85 -21.26 -21.15
CA GLU A 145 10.71 -21.08 -22.30
C GLU A 145 11.09 -22.43 -22.89
N PHE A 146 11.19 -22.47 -24.23
CA PHE A 146 11.77 -23.58 -24.96
C PHE A 146 12.40 -23.11 -26.25
N ASP A 147 13.46 -23.83 -26.66
CA ASP A 147 14.09 -23.69 -27.96
C ASP A 147 13.57 -24.81 -28.87
N LEU A 148 13.03 -24.43 -30.02
CA LEU A 148 12.58 -25.40 -31.04
C LEU A 148 13.80 -25.96 -31.80
N ASP A 149 14.74 -25.07 -32.12
CA ASP A 149 16.04 -25.33 -32.76
C ASP A 149 17.00 -24.18 -32.39
N GLU A 150 18.20 -24.15 -33.02
CA GLU A 150 19.25 -23.15 -32.76
C GLU A 150 18.85 -21.72 -33.15
N LYS A 151 17.80 -21.53 -34.00
CA LYS A 151 17.35 -20.24 -34.51
C LYS A 151 16.01 -19.80 -33.95
N HIS A 152 15.26 -20.70 -33.34
CA HIS A 152 13.90 -20.42 -32.92
C HIS A 152 13.71 -20.67 -31.42
N SER A 153 13.53 -19.61 -30.65
CA SER A 153 13.18 -19.66 -29.23
C SER A 153 11.79 -19.09 -28.95
N PHE A 154 11.12 -19.69 -28.00
CA PHE A 154 9.76 -19.34 -27.61
C PHE A 154 9.69 -19.06 -26.11
N SER A 155 9.01 -17.97 -25.74
CA SER A 155 8.58 -17.71 -24.36
C SER A 155 7.06 -17.65 -24.33
N TYR A 156 6.44 -18.33 -23.40
CA TYR A 156 4.99 -18.33 -23.24
C TYR A 156 4.62 -18.36 -21.76
N GLY A 157 3.41 -17.92 -21.47
CA GLY A 157 2.99 -17.94 -20.08
C GLY A 157 1.62 -17.36 -19.85
N PHE A 158 1.34 -17.18 -18.58
CA PHE A 158 0.09 -16.59 -18.12
C PHE A 158 0.31 -15.72 -16.88
N GLU A 159 -0.58 -14.78 -16.71
CA GLU A 159 -0.68 -13.94 -15.51
C GLU A 159 -2.14 -13.87 -15.07
N GLY A 160 -2.36 -14.07 -13.78
CA GLY A 160 -3.66 -13.89 -13.16
C GLY A 160 -3.54 -13.08 -11.89
N THR A 161 -4.44 -12.12 -11.69
CA THR A 161 -4.55 -11.36 -10.45
C THR A 161 -5.98 -11.32 -9.94
N TYR A 162 -6.13 -11.32 -8.62
CA TYR A 162 -7.40 -11.10 -7.94
C TYR A 162 -7.21 -10.17 -6.76
N ASN A 163 -7.92 -9.05 -6.79
CA ASN A 163 -7.86 -8.00 -5.78
C ASN A 163 -9.18 -7.93 -5.03
N LYS A 164 -9.11 -7.81 -3.72
CA LYS A 164 -10.26 -7.62 -2.85
C LYS A 164 -10.04 -6.44 -1.93
N VAL A 165 -10.92 -5.45 -2.02
CA VAL A 165 -10.90 -4.24 -1.19
C VAL A 165 -12.03 -4.31 -0.18
N ARG A 166 -11.74 -3.88 1.06
CA ARG A 166 -12.73 -3.57 2.08
C ARG A 166 -12.48 -2.17 2.59
N SER A 167 -13.53 -1.35 2.60
CA SER A 167 -13.50 0.03 3.09
C SER A 167 -14.40 0.17 4.31
N LEU A 168 -13.94 0.95 5.28
CA LEU A 168 -14.68 1.30 6.49
C LEU A 168 -14.54 2.81 6.70
N ALA A 169 -15.65 3.48 6.97
CA ALA A 169 -15.63 4.90 7.30
C ALA A 169 -16.60 5.22 8.42
N TYR A 170 -16.18 6.09 9.33
CA TYR A 170 -17.00 6.61 10.41
C TYR A 170 -16.48 7.96 10.87
N GLN A 171 -17.32 8.69 11.57
CA GLN A 171 -16.94 9.91 12.28
C GLN A 171 -17.33 9.81 13.75
N TYR A 172 -16.68 10.61 14.57
CA TYR A 172 -16.95 10.71 15.99
C TYR A 172 -16.49 12.07 16.52
N ASP A 173 -17.18 12.57 17.52
CA ASP A 173 -16.77 13.80 18.19
C ASP A 173 -15.78 13.51 19.31
N LEU A 174 -14.76 14.34 19.42
CA LEU A 174 -13.82 14.30 20.51
C LEU A 174 -14.44 14.87 21.78
N ILE A 175 -14.26 14.18 22.89
CA ILE A 175 -14.64 14.68 24.23
C ILE A 175 -13.40 15.35 24.82
N ILE A 176 -13.55 16.61 25.17
CA ILE A 176 -12.42 17.46 25.58
C ILE A 176 -12.66 18.01 26.98
N ASN A 177 -11.63 17.92 27.77
CA ASN A 177 -11.53 18.57 29.05
C ASN A 177 -10.17 19.26 29.21
N GLN A 178 -10.14 20.51 29.66
CA GLN A 178 -8.92 21.30 29.85
C GLN A 178 -7.96 21.28 28.65
N ASN A 179 -8.51 21.39 27.43
CA ASN A 179 -7.74 21.31 26.16
C ASN A 179 -7.06 19.95 25.89
N LYS A 180 -7.47 18.89 26.57
CA LYS A 180 -7.00 17.51 26.31
C LYS A 180 -8.15 16.63 25.85
N VAL A 181 -7.84 15.71 24.95
CA VAL A 181 -8.79 14.67 24.54
C VAL A 181 -8.90 13.65 25.65
N GLU A 182 -10.04 13.53 26.28
CA GLU A 182 -10.33 12.51 27.29
C GLU A 182 -11.06 11.29 26.74
N GLY A 183 -11.69 11.43 25.57
CA GLY A 183 -12.44 10.36 24.96
C GLY A 183 -13.04 10.74 23.62
N SER A 184 -13.97 9.92 23.17
CA SER A 184 -14.74 10.16 21.96
C SER A 184 -16.20 9.73 22.14
N ALA A 185 -17.11 10.43 21.49
CA ALA A 185 -18.49 10.03 21.34
C ALA A 185 -18.63 8.72 20.54
N PRO A 186 -19.79 8.05 20.58
CA PRO A 186 -20.07 6.89 19.73
C PRO A 186 -19.82 7.17 18.26
N ARG A 187 -19.30 6.15 17.55
CA ARG A 187 -19.00 6.26 16.12
C ARG A 187 -20.28 6.27 15.29
N LEU A 188 -20.36 7.20 14.36
CA LEU A 188 -21.42 7.30 13.37
C LEU A 188 -20.85 6.89 11.99
N PRO A 189 -21.50 5.98 11.26
CA PRO A 189 -21.05 5.60 9.92
C PRO A 189 -21.17 6.79 8.96
N ILE A 190 -20.17 6.91 8.07
CA ILE A 190 -20.17 7.86 6.96
C ILE A 190 -19.89 7.10 5.65
N PRO A 191 -20.16 7.72 4.48
CA PRO A 191 -19.87 7.09 3.20
C PRO A 191 -18.43 6.64 3.08
N THR A 192 -18.23 5.39 2.68
CA THR A 192 -16.92 4.82 2.38
C THR A 192 -16.45 5.27 1.00
N ARG A 193 -15.15 5.14 0.71
CA ARG A 193 -14.59 5.45 -0.63
C ARG A 193 -15.11 4.51 -1.72
N TYR A 194 -15.48 3.29 -1.34
CA TYR A 194 -16.10 2.31 -2.22
C TYR A 194 -17.57 2.17 -1.85
N PRO A 195 -18.52 2.44 -2.77
CA PRO A 195 -19.96 2.58 -2.45
C PRO A 195 -20.55 1.39 -1.69
N SER A 196 -20.08 0.18 -1.97
CA SER A 196 -20.55 -1.05 -1.31
C SER A 196 -19.71 -1.46 -0.09
N ALA A 197 -18.79 -0.61 0.38
CA ALA A 197 -17.77 -0.93 1.39
C ALA A 197 -16.88 -2.15 1.03
N LYS A 198 -17.13 -2.79 -0.10
CA LYS A 198 -16.41 -3.94 -0.63
C LYS A 198 -16.34 -3.84 -2.15
N SER A 199 -15.21 -4.22 -2.73
CA SER A 199 -15.05 -4.34 -4.16
C SER A 199 -14.04 -5.44 -4.46
N SER A 200 -14.17 -6.08 -5.62
CA SER A 200 -13.17 -7.02 -6.11
C SER A 200 -12.95 -6.81 -7.61
N TYR A 201 -11.75 -7.09 -8.05
CA TYR A 201 -11.34 -7.04 -9.44
C TYR A 201 -10.39 -8.20 -9.73
N GLY A 202 -10.59 -8.86 -10.86
CA GLY A 202 -9.71 -9.90 -11.36
C GLY A 202 -9.29 -9.62 -12.79
N SER A 203 -8.08 -10.01 -13.15
CA SER A 203 -7.56 -9.99 -14.51
C SER A 203 -6.84 -11.30 -14.80
N PHE A 204 -6.88 -11.71 -16.06
CA PHE A 204 -6.14 -12.86 -16.55
C PHE A 204 -5.62 -12.56 -17.95
N ALA A 205 -4.37 -12.93 -18.21
CA ALA A 205 -3.72 -12.80 -19.51
C ALA A 205 -2.91 -14.05 -19.83
N ILE A 206 -2.77 -14.34 -21.10
CA ILE A 206 -1.82 -15.32 -21.65
C ILE A 206 -0.97 -14.63 -22.69
N PHE A 207 0.26 -15.07 -22.86
CA PHE A 207 1.16 -14.54 -23.85
C PHE A 207 1.99 -15.65 -24.50
N ILE A 208 2.43 -15.39 -25.71
CA ILE A 208 3.45 -16.13 -26.41
C ILE A 208 4.32 -15.14 -27.16
N ASN A 209 5.61 -15.34 -27.09
CA ASN A 209 6.62 -14.60 -27.84
C ASN A 209 7.49 -15.57 -28.59
N TRP A 210 7.83 -15.24 -29.83
CA TRP A 210 8.72 -16.01 -30.71
C TRP A 210 9.88 -15.12 -31.12
N VAL A 211 11.09 -15.63 -30.95
CA VAL A 211 12.34 -15.00 -31.41
C VAL A 211 12.92 -15.87 -32.50
N TRP A 212 13.25 -15.25 -33.62
CA TRP A 212 13.91 -15.87 -34.74
C TRP A 212 15.24 -15.17 -35.02
N ASP A 213 16.35 -15.91 -34.86
CA ASP A 213 17.69 -15.44 -35.18
C ASP A 213 17.98 -15.61 -36.68
N LEU A 214 18.03 -14.49 -37.40
CA LEU A 214 18.18 -14.46 -38.85
C LEU A 214 19.63 -14.61 -39.34
N ASN A 215 20.59 -14.35 -38.47
CA ASN A 215 22.03 -14.38 -38.82
C ASN A 215 22.73 -15.57 -38.17
N GLU A 216 23.55 -16.28 -38.94
CA GLU A 216 24.59 -17.17 -38.43
C GLU A 216 25.80 -16.29 -38.09
N ASN A 217 26.13 -16.16 -36.80
CA ASN A 217 27.44 -15.64 -36.40
C ASN A 217 28.42 -16.77 -36.24
#